data_3299638609810c66336b3bf31f912664
#
_entry.id   3299638609810c66336b3bf31f912664
#
_cell.length_a   1.000
_cell.length_b   1.000
_cell.length_c   1.000
_cell.angle_alpha   90.00
_cell.angle_beta   90.00
_cell.angle_gamma   90.00
#
_symmetry.space_group_name_H-M   'P 1'
#
loop_
_entity.id
_entity.type
_entity.pdbx_description
1 polymer ?
#
loop_
_entity_poly.entity_id
_entity_poly.type
_entity_poly.pdbx_seq_one_letter_code
_entity_poly.pdbx_strand_id
1 'polypeptide(L)'
;MFESLPFAPRKVEATEARLNRIYEAAKLGLKGDSLALASGLLPTEYRQLVQLDPIAEMAALKGKADAEMEMSQCLHTAARQGDAKAALAILQNVHGWVAKQSITIDVDQRISITQALRDAETRVIDVIAHEPSPKLELPTHAEHQVQR
;
A
#
# COMPACT_ATOMS: atom_id res chain seq x y z
N MET A 1 26.95 17.76 -30.40
CA MET A 1 27.13 19.00 -29.61
C MET A 1 25.92 19.17 -28.73
N PHE A 2 26.10 18.99 -27.42
CA PHE A 2 25.07 19.38 -26.47
C PHE A 2 25.25 20.88 -26.21
N GLU A 3 24.46 21.71 -26.82
CA GLU A 3 24.35 23.09 -26.38
C GLU A 3 23.89 23.06 -24.93
N SER A 4 24.70 23.64 -24.04
CA SER A 4 24.32 23.82 -22.65
C SER A 4 23.06 24.67 -22.64
N LEU A 5 21.92 24.03 -22.33
CA LEU A 5 20.66 24.73 -22.07
C LEU A 5 20.94 25.78 -20.99
N PRO A 6 20.55 27.05 -21.22
CA PRO A 6 20.75 28.09 -20.23
C PRO A 6 20.06 27.66 -18.94
N PHE A 7 20.83 27.48 -17.88
CA PHE A 7 20.37 27.08 -16.55
C PHE A 7 19.69 28.29 -15.85
N ALA A 8 18.71 28.87 -16.52
CA ALA A 8 17.82 29.82 -15.88
C ALA A 8 16.60 29.05 -15.38
N PRO A 9 16.37 28.97 -14.07
CA PRO A 9 15.15 28.33 -13.56
C PRO A 9 13.95 29.06 -14.16
N ARG A 10 13.17 28.30 -14.94
CA ARG A 10 11.96 28.83 -15.57
C ARG A 10 10.99 29.22 -14.45
N LYS A 11 10.73 30.49 -14.27
CA LYS A 11 9.77 30.97 -13.28
C LYS A 11 8.36 30.52 -13.72
N VAL A 12 7.80 29.57 -12.98
CA VAL A 12 6.45 29.06 -13.25
C VAL A 12 5.47 29.89 -12.43
N GLU A 13 4.59 30.63 -13.10
CA GLU A 13 3.55 31.42 -12.46
C GLU A 13 2.21 30.68 -12.51
N ALA A 14 1.38 30.84 -11.48
CA ALA A 14 0.03 30.30 -11.40
C ALA A 14 -0.92 31.15 -12.28
N THR A 15 -0.90 30.89 -13.59
CA THR A 15 -1.85 31.50 -14.49
C THR A 15 -3.19 30.76 -14.46
N GLU A 16 -4.29 31.47 -14.74
CA GLU A 16 -5.64 30.88 -14.78
C GLU A 16 -5.71 29.63 -15.69
N ALA A 17 -5.09 29.70 -16.86
CA ALA A 17 -5.04 28.59 -17.80
C ALA A 17 -4.31 27.35 -17.21
N ARG A 18 -3.26 27.55 -16.40
CA ARG A 18 -2.56 26.44 -15.71
C ARG A 18 -3.40 25.89 -14.57
N LEU A 19 -4.03 26.76 -13.78
CA LEU A 19 -4.91 26.35 -12.69
C LEU A 19 -6.08 25.52 -13.20
N ASN A 20 -6.69 25.91 -14.32
CA ASN A 20 -7.75 25.14 -14.98
C ASN A 20 -7.27 23.77 -15.46
N ARG A 21 -6.06 23.66 -16.03
CA ARG A 21 -5.49 22.36 -16.42
C ARG A 21 -5.20 21.47 -15.20
N ILE A 22 -4.70 22.05 -14.11
CA ILE A 22 -4.49 21.33 -12.85
C ILE A 22 -5.83 20.83 -12.29
N TYR A 23 -6.84 21.68 -12.29
CA TYR A 23 -8.19 21.33 -11.86
C TYR A 23 -8.78 20.17 -12.69
N GLU A 24 -8.74 20.28 -14.03
CA GLU A 24 -9.26 19.24 -14.93
C GLU A 24 -8.48 17.91 -14.77
N ALA A 25 -7.16 17.96 -14.67
CA ALA A 25 -6.35 16.78 -14.44
C ALA A 25 -6.68 16.10 -13.09
N ALA A 26 -6.85 16.90 -12.03
CA ALA A 26 -7.24 16.41 -10.72
C ALA A 26 -8.67 15.85 -10.73
N LYS A 27 -9.60 16.45 -11.45
CA LYS A 27 -10.97 15.99 -11.65
C LYS A 27 -11.01 14.61 -12.31
N LEU A 28 -10.07 14.30 -13.21
CA LEU A 28 -9.88 12.96 -13.79
C LEU A 28 -9.20 11.96 -12.85
N GLY A 29 -8.90 12.34 -11.59
CA GLY A 29 -8.29 11.48 -10.59
C GLY A 29 -6.77 11.37 -10.67
N LEU A 30 -6.10 12.18 -11.50
CA LEU A 30 -4.65 12.19 -11.61
C LEU A 30 -4.01 12.79 -10.36
N LYS A 31 -2.83 12.29 -9.98
CA LYS A 31 -2.11 12.70 -8.76
C LYS A 31 -0.60 12.80 -9.04
N GLY A 32 0.09 13.60 -8.25
CA GLY A 32 1.56 13.68 -8.27
C GLY A 32 2.13 14.02 -9.65
N ASP A 33 3.06 13.22 -10.10
CA ASP A 33 3.78 13.46 -11.36
C ASP A 33 2.86 13.33 -12.60
N SER A 34 1.87 12.45 -12.56
CA SER A 34 0.88 12.32 -13.65
C SER A 34 0.02 13.55 -13.78
N LEU A 35 -0.38 14.17 -12.67
CA LEU A 35 -1.13 15.43 -12.67
C LEU A 35 -0.28 16.57 -13.23
N ALA A 36 0.99 16.66 -12.83
CA ALA A 36 1.91 17.66 -13.34
C ALA A 36 2.03 17.58 -14.87
N LEU A 37 2.32 16.38 -15.38
CA LEU A 37 2.48 16.15 -16.83
C LEU A 37 1.20 16.43 -17.61
N ALA A 38 0.03 16.02 -17.10
CA ALA A 38 -1.27 16.28 -17.73
C ALA A 38 -1.61 17.79 -17.78
N SER A 39 -1.18 18.54 -16.78
CA SER A 39 -1.34 20.01 -16.74
C SER A 39 -0.28 20.76 -17.58
N GLY A 40 0.66 20.02 -18.22
CA GLY A 40 1.73 20.59 -19.05
C GLY A 40 2.88 21.21 -18.27
N LEU A 41 3.09 20.71 -17.03
CA LEU A 41 4.19 21.10 -16.16
C LEU A 41 5.13 19.93 -15.95
N LEU A 42 6.42 20.22 -15.73
CA LEU A 42 7.32 19.20 -15.22
C LEU A 42 7.02 18.92 -13.74
N PRO A 43 7.24 17.70 -13.24
CA PRO A 43 6.99 17.37 -11.83
C PRO A 43 7.72 18.30 -10.83
N THR A 44 8.92 18.73 -11.18
CA THR A 44 9.70 19.70 -10.40
C THR A 44 9.08 21.09 -10.40
N GLU A 45 8.60 21.54 -11.56
CA GLU A 45 7.91 22.82 -11.72
C GLU A 45 6.58 22.84 -10.95
N TYR A 46 5.83 21.75 -10.99
CA TYR A 46 4.57 21.63 -10.25
C TYR A 46 4.81 21.69 -8.72
N ARG A 47 5.81 20.95 -8.21
CA ARG A 47 6.16 20.99 -6.78
C ARG A 47 6.59 22.38 -6.36
N GLN A 48 7.39 23.07 -7.17
CA GLN A 48 7.81 24.43 -6.92
C GLN A 48 6.62 25.40 -6.96
N LEU A 49 5.69 25.24 -7.91
CA LEU A 49 4.49 26.06 -8.00
C LEU A 49 3.61 25.92 -6.75
N VAL A 50 3.37 24.70 -6.29
CA VAL A 50 2.57 24.41 -5.08
C VAL A 50 3.23 25.00 -3.82
N GLN A 51 4.56 24.98 -3.74
CA GLN A 51 5.28 25.56 -2.60
C GLN A 51 5.21 27.11 -2.57
N LEU A 52 5.19 27.74 -3.75
CA LEU A 52 5.19 29.20 -3.87
C LEU A 52 3.78 29.78 -3.87
N ASP A 53 2.81 29.04 -4.39
CA ASP A 53 1.45 29.52 -4.57
C ASP A 53 0.43 28.44 -4.15
N PRO A 54 -0.23 28.61 -2.98
CA PRO A 54 -1.22 27.67 -2.47
C PRO A 54 -2.46 27.54 -3.36
N ILE A 55 -2.70 28.49 -4.29
CA ILE A 55 -3.85 28.43 -5.22
C ILE A 55 -3.73 27.22 -6.14
N ALA A 56 -2.52 26.81 -6.51
CA ALA A 56 -2.29 25.61 -7.34
C ALA A 56 -2.74 24.31 -6.63
N GLU A 57 -2.46 24.20 -5.33
CA GLU A 57 -2.94 23.08 -4.52
C GLU A 57 -4.46 23.12 -4.36
N MET A 58 -5.02 24.30 -4.12
CA MET A 58 -6.47 24.50 -4.01
C MET A 58 -7.20 24.13 -5.30
N ALA A 59 -6.64 24.41 -6.48
CA ALA A 59 -7.21 24.00 -7.74
C ALA A 59 -7.26 22.46 -7.89
N ALA A 60 -6.20 21.77 -7.48
CA ALA A 60 -6.17 20.31 -7.49
C ALA A 60 -7.17 19.70 -6.50
N LEU A 61 -7.24 20.23 -5.28
CA LEU A 61 -8.20 19.78 -4.25
C LEU A 61 -9.65 19.99 -4.70
N LYS A 62 -9.95 21.15 -5.32
CA LYS A 62 -11.28 21.44 -5.82
C LYS A 62 -11.67 20.49 -6.96
N GLY A 63 -10.78 20.23 -7.92
CA GLY A 63 -11.05 19.26 -8.99
C GLY A 63 -11.39 17.88 -8.46
N LYS A 64 -10.63 17.42 -7.46
CA LYS A 64 -10.89 16.14 -6.79
C LYS A 64 -12.25 16.12 -6.07
N ALA A 65 -12.56 17.17 -5.32
CA ALA A 65 -13.83 17.26 -4.59
C ALA A 65 -15.05 17.30 -5.53
N ASP A 66 -14.96 18.04 -6.63
CA ASP A 66 -16.01 18.11 -7.63
C ASP A 66 -16.23 16.74 -8.33
N ALA A 67 -15.16 16.00 -8.61
CA ALA A 67 -15.26 14.64 -9.15
C ALA A 67 -15.91 13.66 -8.15
N GLU A 68 -15.52 13.71 -6.90
CA GLU A 68 -16.12 12.88 -5.85
C GLU A 68 -17.62 13.19 -5.69
N MET A 69 -18.00 14.46 -5.76
CA MET A 69 -19.39 14.89 -5.69
C MET A 69 -20.20 14.38 -6.91
N GLU A 70 -19.69 14.54 -8.12
CA GLU A 70 -20.36 14.06 -9.35
C GLU A 70 -20.55 12.53 -9.31
N MET A 71 -19.51 11.76 -8.95
CA MET A 71 -19.60 10.30 -8.85
C MET A 71 -20.57 9.86 -7.75
N SER A 72 -20.55 10.54 -6.61
CA SER A 72 -21.50 10.30 -5.53
C SER A 72 -22.94 10.54 -5.95
N GLN A 73 -23.20 11.63 -6.68
CA GLN A 73 -24.55 11.93 -7.24
C GLN A 73 -24.99 10.85 -8.22
N CYS A 74 -24.11 10.40 -9.13
CA CYS A 74 -24.39 9.32 -10.06
C CYS A 74 -24.76 8.03 -9.31
N LEU A 75 -23.99 7.68 -8.27
CA LEU A 75 -24.22 6.49 -7.47
C LEU A 75 -25.56 6.55 -6.71
N HIS A 76 -25.89 7.70 -6.10
CA HIS A 76 -27.16 7.93 -5.43
C HIS A 76 -28.34 7.86 -6.42
N THR A 77 -28.16 8.40 -7.63
CA THR A 77 -29.21 8.35 -8.66
C THR A 77 -29.46 6.90 -9.11
N ALA A 78 -28.39 6.12 -9.34
CA ALA A 78 -28.51 4.72 -9.69
C ALA A 78 -29.21 3.90 -8.59
N ALA A 79 -28.85 4.13 -7.32
CA ALA A 79 -29.51 3.49 -6.18
C ALA A 79 -31.00 3.80 -6.09
N ARG A 80 -31.40 5.05 -6.36
CA ARG A 80 -32.82 5.44 -6.39
C ARG A 80 -33.59 4.83 -7.56
N GLN A 81 -32.91 4.54 -8.66
CA GLN A 81 -33.47 3.85 -9.82
C GLN A 81 -33.62 2.33 -9.62
N GLY A 82 -33.21 1.80 -8.49
CA GLY A 82 -33.35 0.40 -8.11
C GLY A 82 -32.09 -0.45 -8.31
N ASP A 83 -30.95 0.15 -8.55
CA ASP A 83 -29.68 -0.59 -8.58
C ASP A 83 -29.26 -0.99 -7.16
N ALA A 84 -29.47 -2.27 -6.85
CA ALA A 84 -29.13 -2.83 -5.55
C ALA A 84 -27.62 -2.81 -5.26
N LYS A 85 -26.76 -2.89 -6.28
CA LYS A 85 -25.32 -2.82 -6.11
C LYS A 85 -24.87 -1.42 -5.72
N ALA A 86 -25.44 -0.40 -6.37
CA ALA A 86 -25.19 1.00 -6.03
C ALA A 86 -25.67 1.31 -4.60
N ALA A 87 -26.85 0.84 -4.21
CA ALA A 87 -27.37 1.00 -2.85
C ALA A 87 -26.48 0.32 -1.81
N LEU A 88 -26.03 -0.90 -2.08
CA LEU A 88 -25.11 -1.64 -1.21
C LEU A 88 -23.75 -0.93 -1.09
N ALA A 89 -23.20 -0.43 -2.20
CA ALA A 89 -21.93 0.31 -2.19
C ALA A 89 -22.03 1.58 -1.32
N ILE A 90 -23.13 2.32 -1.35
CA ILE A 90 -23.36 3.48 -0.49
C ILE A 90 -23.42 3.05 0.98
N LEU A 91 -24.18 2.00 1.31
CA LEU A 91 -24.30 1.49 2.67
C LEU A 91 -22.92 1.04 3.22
N GLN A 92 -22.11 0.37 2.42
CA GLN A 92 -20.80 -0.09 2.83
C GLN A 92 -19.79 1.05 3.00
N ASN A 93 -19.69 1.97 2.05
CA ASN A 93 -18.66 3.00 2.05
C ASN A 93 -19.02 4.24 2.89
N VAL A 94 -20.29 4.64 2.93
CA VAL A 94 -20.72 5.83 3.67
C VAL A 94 -21.21 5.50 5.08
N HIS A 95 -21.96 4.41 5.22
CA HIS A 95 -22.56 4.01 6.49
C HIS A 95 -21.82 2.89 7.22
N GLY A 96 -20.70 2.40 6.66
CA GLY A 96 -19.85 1.41 7.31
C GLY A 96 -20.50 0.02 7.46
N TRP A 97 -21.46 -0.31 6.61
CA TRP A 97 -22.07 -1.63 6.62
C TRP A 97 -21.05 -2.68 6.17
N VAL A 98 -20.76 -3.62 7.06
CA VAL A 98 -19.91 -4.75 6.74
C VAL A 98 -20.79 -5.92 6.37
N ALA A 99 -20.68 -6.44 5.15
CA ALA A 99 -21.28 -7.71 4.81
C ALA A 99 -20.73 -8.76 5.78
N LYS A 100 -21.60 -9.44 6.53
CA LYS A 100 -21.20 -10.59 7.34
C LYS A 100 -20.71 -11.67 6.37
N GLN A 101 -19.42 -11.72 6.11
CA GLN A 101 -18.83 -12.89 5.50
C GLN A 101 -18.95 -14.01 6.55
N SER A 102 -19.86 -14.93 6.32
CA SER A 102 -19.80 -16.22 6.98
C SER A 102 -18.55 -16.91 6.44
N ILE A 103 -17.43 -16.82 7.17
CA ILE A 103 -16.27 -17.64 6.92
C ILE A 103 -16.70 -19.05 7.27
N THR A 104 -17.20 -19.78 6.29
CA THR A 104 -17.34 -21.23 6.38
C THR A 104 -15.91 -21.77 6.35
N ILE A 105 -15.31 -21.88 7.53
CA ILE A 105 -14.05 -22.61 7.65
C ILE A 105 -14.42 -24.05 7.38
N ASP A 106 -14.03 -24.57 6.21
CA ASP A 106 -14.21 -25.94 5.86
C ASP A 106 -13.61 -26.79 6.98
N VAL A 107 -14.47 -27.59 7.64
CA VAL A 107 -14.10 -28.45 8.76
C VAL A 107 -12.98 -29.42 8.34
N ASP A 108 -12.94 -29.77 7.06
CA ASP A 108 -11.90 -30.60 6.45
C ASP A 108 -10.49 -29.98 6.51
N GLN A 109 -10.36 -28.66 6.39
CA GLN A 109 -9.06 -27.99 6.57
C GLN A 109 -8.57 -28.02 8.03
N ARG A 110 -9.46 -27.97 9.01
CA ARG A 110 -9.08 -28.10 10.43
C ARG A 110 -8.55 -29.49 10.78
N ILE A 111 -9.14 -30.55 10.16
CA ILE A 111 -8.68 -31.92 10.38
C ILE A 111 -7.30 -32.12 9.78
N SER A 112 -7.04 -31.56 8.62
CA SER A 112 -5.74 -31.64 7.94
C SER A 112 -4.63 -30.92 8.72
N ILE A 113 -4.91 -29.75 9.31
CA ILE A 113 -3.95 -29.00 10.12
C ILE A 113 -3.63 -29.73 11.45
N THR A 114 -4.64 -30.27 12.13
CA THR A 114 -4.44 -31.07 13.35
C THR A 114 -3.70 -32.37 13.06
N GLN A 115 -3.93 -32.98 11.91
CA GLN A 115 -3.20 -34.17 11.50
C GLN A 115 -1.74 -33.85 11.17
N ALA A 116 -1.48 -32.77 10.43
CA ALA A 116 -0.12 -32.30 10.14
C ALA A 116 0.67 -31.92 11.39
N LEU A 117 0.02 -31.34 12.41
CA LEU A 117 0.63 -31.03 13.69
C LEU A 117 1.00 -32.29 14.48
N ARG A 118 0.13 -33.30 14.51
CA ARG A 118 0.42 -34.61 15.16
C ARG A 118 1.56 -35.34 14.46
N ASP A 119 1.58 -35.30 13.12
CA ASP A 119 2.66 -35.92 12.34
C ASP A 119 4.00 -35.18 12.55
N ALA A 120 3.97 -33.89 12.78
CA ALA A 120 5.16 -33.10 13.13
C ALA A 120 5.67 -33.41 14.54
N GLU A 121 4.78 -33.55 15.52
CA GLU A 121 5.12 -33.93 16.89
C GLU A 121 5.75 -35.32 16.96
N THR A 122 5.21 -36.32 16.24
CA THR A 122 5.78 -37.66 16.16
C THR A 122 7.17 -37.66 15.57
N ARG A 123 7.43 -36.86 14.52
CA ARG A 123 8.78 -36.75 13.92
C ARG A 123 9.80 -36.13 14.88
N VAL A 124 9.40 -35.15 15.68
CA VAL A 124 10.28 -34.50 16.67
C VAL A 124 10.65 -35.50 17.79
N ILE A 125 9.72 -36.33 18.23
CA ILE A 125 9.97 -37.35 19.28
C ILE A 125 10.92 -38.43 18.75
N ASP A 126 10.78 -38.89 17.51
CA ASP A 126 11.66 -39.88 16.90
C ASP A 126 13.11 -39.41 16.75
N VAL A 127 13.31 -38.11 16.42
CA VAL A 127 14.66 -37.52 16.31
C VAL A 127 15.35 -37.43 17.68
N ILE A 128 14.61 -37.08 18.74
CA ILE A 128 15.16 -36.99 20.11
C ILE A 128 15.50 -38.38 20.66
N ALA A 129 14.76 -39.42 20.30
CA ALA A 129 15.01 -40.79 20.72
C ALA A 129 16.23 -41.47 20.05
N HIS A 130 16.74 -40.89 18.94
CA HIS A 130 17.83 -41.49 18.14
C HIS A 130 19.20 -40.83 18.27
N GLU A 131 19.35 -39.77 19.09
CA GLU A 131 20.68 -39.21 19.38
C GLU A 131 21.31 -39.98 20.56
N PRO A 132 22.30 -40.86 20.32
CA PRO A 132 23.13 -41.39 21.38
C PRO A 132 23.99 -40.22 21.87
N SER A 133 23.86 -39.88 23.15
CA SER A 133 24.66 -38.88 23.83
C SER A 133 26.15 -39.12 23.55
N PRO A 134 26.91 -38.18 22.97
CA PRO A 134 28.35 -38.33 22.85
C PRO A 134 28.93 -38.39 24.28
N LYS A 135 29.54 -39.55 24.61
CA LYS A 135 30.36 -39.66 25.83
C LYS A 135 31.53 -38.65 25.67
N LEU A 136 31.42 -37.57 26.42
CA LEU A 136 32.56 -36.67 26.62
C LEU A 136 33.58 -37.43 27.51
N GLU A 137 34.56 -38.04 26.87
CA GLU A 137 35.77 -38.47 27.57
C GLU A 137 36.61 -37.20 27.87
N LEU A 138 36.64 -36.84 29.14
CA LEU A 138 37.53 -35.82 29.66
C LEU A 138 38.98 -36.32 29.52
N PRO A 139 39.90 -35.54 28.94
CA PRO A 139 41.30 -35.91 28.92
C PRO A 139 41.84 -35.91 30.33
N THR A 140 42.30 -37.08 30.78
CA THR A 140 43.07 -37.22 32.02
C THR A 140 44.35 -36.41 31.93
N HIS A 141 44.49 -35.42 32.80
CA HIS A 141 45.72 -34.65 33.01
C HIS A 141 46.83 -35.62 33.41
N ALA A 142 47.84 -35.77 32.52
CA ALA A 142 49.09 -36.40 32.91
C ALA A 142 49.87 -35.45 33.81
N GLU A 143 50.16 -35.96 35.00
CA GLU A 143 50.98 -35.31 36.01
C GLU A 143 52.40 -35.01 35.42
N HIS A 144 52.78 -33.76 35.45
CA HIS A 144 54.11 -33.33 35.16
C HIS A 144 54.98 -33.52 36.39
N GLN A 145 55.73 -34.62 36.43
CA GLN A 145 56.80 -34.81 37.45
C GLN A 145 57.96 -33.84 37.15
N VAL A 146 58.15 -32.91 38.03
CA VAL A 146 59.34 -32.11 38.15
C VAL A 146 60.43 -32.96 38.80
N GLN A 147 61.54 -33.30 38.10
CA GLN A 147 62.80 -33.70 38.68
C GLN A 147 63.89 -32.71 38.27
N ARG A 148 64.41 -32.06 39.28
CA ARG A 148 65.75 -31.48 39.51
C ARG A 148 66.49 -30.87 38.33
#